data_52a5f341c20eb71af936a8f487efb5e1
#
_entry.id   52a5f341c20eb71af936a8f487efb5e1
#
_cell.length_a   1.000
_cell.length_b   1.000
_cell.length_c   1.000
_cell.angle_alpha   90.00
_cell.angle_beta   90.00
_cell.angle_gamma   90.00
#
_symmetry.space_group_name_H-M   'P 1'
#
loop_
_entity.id
_entity.type
_entity.pdbx_description
1 polymer ?
#
loop_
_entity_poly.entity_id
_entity_poly.type
_entity_poly.pdbx_seq_one_letter_code
_entity_poly.pdbx_strand_id
1 'polypeptide(L)'
;MKNKVFRGSVFVALGASSYGMMTTFVKMAYREGFTTAEVALSQYALGFAGLLLLTSFRKKRPVPETQSSGLKSIVKLIVAGTSLGLTSIFYYKAVQRIPVSVAIVLLMQTVWMGVILETILHRRAPGLRKLLSVVLILAGTALATNVFKQSFRIDWIGFGWGMMAALTYTATMYSSNNLELGFPPLRRSLYMILGGLIIIALIFHSSINPRFSFGIFQRWGLLLSLFGTILPPLLFTRGMPLTGMGLGAIIASTEIPVSVLVANVLLKEPISILQWMGILLILVAVVSINVGKRLG
;
A
#
# COMPACT_ATOMS: atom_id res chain seq x y z
N MET A 1 -5.68 -26.33 -3.13
CA MET A 1 -5.79 -24.93 -3.58
C MET A 1 -6.34 -23.99 -2.49
N LYS A 2 -7.40 -24.36 -1.78
CA LYS A 2 -8.10 -23.51 -0.76
C LYS A 2 -7.15 -22.97 0.33
N ASN A 3 -6.22 -23.79 0.82
CA ASN A 3 -5.27 -23.38 1.89
C ASN A 3 -4.23 -22.32 1.40
N LYS A 4 -3.89 -22.30 0.10
CA LYS A 4 -2.96 -21.32 -0.48
C LYS A 4 -3.58 -19.92 -0.57
N VAL A 5 -4.85 -19.84 -1.02
CA VAL A 5 -5.58 -18.55 -1.13
C VAL A 5 -5.78 -17.95 0.26
N PHE A 6 -6.21 -18.73 1.25
CA PHE A 6 -6.37 -18.26 2.61
C PHE A 6 -5.05 -17.72 3.19
N ARG A 7 -3.95 -18.47 3.01
CA ARG A 7 -2.62 -18.02 3.43
C ARG A 7 -2.20 -16.72 2.73
N GLY A 8 -2.48 -16.60 1.43
CA GLY A 8 -2.26 -15.38 0.67
C GLY A 8 -3.07 -14.22 1.23
N SER A 9 -4.35 -14.44 1.54
CA SER A 9 -5.24 -13.44 2.14
C SER A 9 -4.70 -12.90 3.48
N VAL A 10 -4.19 -13.79 4.33
CA VAL A 10 -3.57 -13.40 5.61
C VAL A 10 -2.33 -12.53 5.38
N PHE A 11 -1.46 -12.90 4.44
CA PHE A 11 -0.30 -12.06 4.13
C PHE A 11 -0.69 -10.69 3.60
N VAL A 12 -1.67 -10.61 2.68
CA VAL A 12 -2.14 -9.33 2.15
C VAL A 12 -2.79 -8.48 3.24
N ALA A 13 -3.63 -9.07 4.09
CA ALA A 13 -4.28 -8.37 5.20
C ALA A 13 -3.25 -7.81 6.20
N LEU A 14 -2.24 -8.59 6.58
CA LEU A 14 -1.16 -8.14 7.46
C LEU A 14 -0.33 -7.02 6.82
N GLY A 15 -0.04 -7.10 5.51
CA GLY A 15 0.65 -6.04 4.77
C GLY A 15 -0.15 -4.74 4.73
N ALA A 16 -1.44 -4.84 4.44
CA ALA A 16 -2.36 -3.71 4.43
C ALA A 16 -2.54 -3.11 5.84
N SER A 17 -2.67 -3.95 6.86
CA SER A 17 -2.73 -3.51 8.26
C SER A 17 -1.46 -2.73 8.65
N SER A 18 -0.29 -3.17 8.17
CA SER A 18 0.97 -2.46 8.38
C SER A 18 0.94 -1.05 7.76
N TYR A 19 0.42 -0.91 6.53
CA TYR A 19 0.22 0.42 5.94
C TYR A 19 -0.75 1.28 6.74
N GLY A 20 -1.86 0.70 7.23
CA GLY A 20 -2.80 1.39 8.09
C GLY A 20 -2.15 1.96 9.36
N MET A 21 -1.25 1.21 9.99
CA MET A 21 -0.46 1.70 11.14
C MET A 21 0.49 2.83 10.75
N MET A 22 1.16 2.72 9.60
CA MET A 22 2.11 3.72 9.13
C MET A 22 1.47 5.10 9.01
N THR A 23 0.23 5.23 8.56
CA THR A 23 -0.45 6.52 8.37
C THR A 23 -0.50 7.34 9.66
N THR A 24 -0.68 6.68 10.81
CA THR A 24 -0.65 7.34 12.12
C THR A 24 0.74 7.84 12.47
N PHE A 25 1.79 7.07 12.22
CA PHE A 25 3.17 7.50 12.46
C PHE A 25 3.60 8.65 11.56
N VAL A 26 3.17 8.67 10.29
CA VAL A 26 3.36 9.82 9.40
C VAL A 26 2.71 11.08 9.99
N LYS A 27 1.46 10.97 10.50
CA LYS A 27 0.76 12.09 11.12
C LYS A 27 1.47 12.60 12.38
N MET A 28 2.03 11.71 13.18
CA MET A 28 2.84 12.07 14.37
C MET A 28 4.13 12.78 13.96
N ALA A 29 4.84 12.30 12.95
CA ALA A 29 6.05 12.96 12.45
C ALA A 29 5.74 14.37 11.91
N TYR A 30 4.62 14.56 11.21
CA TYR A 30 4.18 15.89 10.76
C TYR A 30 3.83 16.83 11.91
N ARG A 31 3.24 16.33 13.01
CA ARG A 31 2.97 17.12 14.21
C ARG A 31 4.25 17.60 14.90
N GLU A 32 5.36 16.88 14.74
CA GLU A 32 6.69 17.28 15.22
C GLU A 32 7.44 18.22 14.25
N GLY A 33 6.80 18.62 13.12
CA GLY A 33 7.34 19.58 12.17
C GLY A 33 8.19 18.97 11.05
N PHE A 34 8.28 17.65 10.95
CA PHE A 34 8.99 17.00 9.85
C PHE A 34 8.24 17.19 8.52
N THR A 35 9.00 17.41 7.46
CA THR A 35 8.48 17.63 6.10
C THR A 35 8.18 16.29 5.40
N THR A 36 7.37 16.37 4.35
CA THR A 36 7.08 15.21 3.48
C THR A 36 8.34 14.59 2.88
N ALA A 37 9.33 15.42 2.51
CA ALA A 37 10.60 14.95 1.97
C ALA A 37 11.39 14.13 3.00
N GLU A 38 11.48 14.63 4.23
CA GLU A 38 12.16 13.95 5.35
C GLU A 38 11.50 12.60 5.66
N VAL A 39 10.16 12.59 5.76
CA VAL A 39 9.39 11.37 5.98
C VAL A 39 9.62 10.36 4.84
N ALA A 40 9.46 10.76 3.58
CA ALA A 40 9.58 9.85 2.45
C ALA A 40 11.01 9.33 2.27
N LEU A 41 12.01 10.21 2.33
CA LEU A 41 13.42 9.83 2.17
C LEU A 41 13.88 8.90 3.27
N SER A 42 13.60 9.21 4.54
CA SER A 42 13.98 8.36 5.66
C SER A 42 13.29 6.99 5.60
N GLN A 43 12.00 6.96 5.28
CA GLN A 43 11.21 5.74 5.13
C GLN A 43 11.81 4.80 4.08
N TYR A 44 12.08 5.30 2.87
CA TYR A 44 12.57 4.47 1.78
C TYR A 44 14.05 4.13 1.91
N ALA A 45 14.88 5.03 2.42
CA ALA A 45 16.30 4.76 2.65
C ALA A 45 16.51 3.68 3.72
N LEU A 46 15.86 3.81 4.88
CA LEU A 46 15.92 2.80 5.94
C LEU A 46 15.21 1.50 5.53
N GLY A 47 14.12 1.59 4.77
CA GLY A 47 13.43 0.43 4.21
C GLY A 47 14.32 -0.38 3.27
N PHE A 48 15.02 0.29 2.37
CA PHE A 48 16.01 -0.34 1.49
C PHE A 48 17.16 -0.97 2.28
N ALA A 49 17.75 -0.22 3.22
CA ALA A 49 18.82 -0.72 4.08
C ALA A 49 18.38 -1.95 4.90
N GLY A 50 17.19 -1.91 5.49
CA GLY A 50 16.63 -3.04 6.25
C GLY A 50 16.41 -4.28 5.39
N LEU A 51 15.82 -4.14 4.18
CA LEU A 51 15.65 -5.26 3.26
C LEU A 51 16.99 -5.78 2.72
N LEU A 52 17.97 -4.91 2.52
CA LEU A 52 19.32 -5.30 2.12
C LEU A 52 19.98 -6.15 3.21
N LEU A 53 19.93 -5.70 4.47
CA LEU A 53 20.42 -6.48 5.61
C LEU A 53 19.73 -7.83 5.73
N LEU A 54 18.40 -7.87 5.66
CA LEU A 54 17.64 -9.13 5.71
C LEU A 54 18.01 -10.08 4.57
N THR A 55 18.35 -9.53 3.41
CA THR A 55 18.76 -10.33 2.24
C THR A 55 20.18 -10.88 2.42
N SER A 56 21.08 -10.13 3.05
CA SER A 56 22.48 -10.52 3.30
C SER A 56 22.59 -11.65 4.32
N PHE A 57 21.74 -11.65 5.36
CA PHE A 57 21.73 -12.72 6.37
C PHE A 57 21.05 -14.02 5.91
N ARG A 58 20.33 -13.99 4.79
CA ARG A 58 19.68 -15.20 4.28
C ARG A 58 20.66 -16.03 3.44
N LYS A 59 20.90 -17.26 3.84
CA LYS A 59 21.65 -18.24 3.02
C LYS A 59 21.11 -18.24 1.59
N LYS A 60 21.99 -18.07 0.61
CA LYS A 60 21.65 -18.12 -0.83
C LYS A 60 21.03 -19.48 -1.13
N ARG A 61 19.70 -19.57 -1.25
CA ARG A 61 19.09 -20.71 -1.92
C ARG A 61 19.44 -20.62 -3.39
N PRO A 62 19.94 -21.69 -4.03
CA PRO A 62 20.18 -21.70 -5.46
C PRO A 62 18.88 -21.32 -6.16
N VAL A 63 18.91 -20.27 -6.96
CA VAL A 63 17.82 -19.97 -7.89
C VAL A 63 18.01 -20.97 -9.03
N PRO A 64 16.98 -21.75 -9.41
CA PRO A 64 17.12 -22.67 -10.55
C PRO A 64 17.61 -21.88 -11.78
N GLU A 65 18.66 -22.34 -12.44
CA GLU A 65 19.28 -21.69 -13.59
C GLU A 65 18.33 -21.45 -14.79
N THR A 66 17.21 -22.14 -14.81
CA THR A 66 16.19 -22.07 -15.86
C THR A 66 15.31 -20.80 -15.83
N GLN A 67 15.40 -19.98 -14.78
CA GLN A 67 14.67 -18.71 -14.72
C GLN A 67 15.70 -17.58 -14.62
N SER A 68 15.82 -16.82 -15.71
CA SER A 68 16.79 -15.75 -15.88
C SER A 68 16.88 -14.80 -14.67
N SER A 69 17.84 -15.08 -13.77
CA SER A 69 18.26 -14.11 -12.73
C SER A 69 19.08 -12.97 -13.35
N GLY A 70 18.81 -12.64 -14.62
CA GLY A 70 19.54 -11.68 -15.38
C GLY A 70 19.25 -10.23 -14.97
N LEU A 71 20.17 -9.34 -15.35
CA LEU A 71 20.05 -7.90 -15.14
C LEU A 71 18.69 -7.35 -15.60
N LYS A 72 18.12 -7.89 -16.69
CA LYS A 72 16.79 -7.51 -17.22
C LYS A 72 15.67 -7.70 -16.19
N SER A 73 15.66 -8.79 -15.43
CA SER A 73 14.64 -9.05 -14.39
C SER A 73 14.78 -8.11 -13.20
N ILE A 74 16.01 -7.81 -12.81
CA ILE A 74 16.29 -6.82 -11.74
C ILE A 74 15.80 -5.44 -12.17
N VAL A 75 16.15 -5.01 -13.39
CA VAL A 75 15.70 -3.71 -13.93
C VAL A 75 14.18 -3.64 -14.00
N LYS A 76 13.49 -4.69 -14.45
CA LYS A 76 12.02 -4.74 -14.45
C LYS A 76 11.43 -4.52 -13.04
N LEU A 77 12.01 -5.15 -12.02
CA LEU A 77 11.56 -4.98 -10.62
C LEU A 77 11.84 -3.57 -10.10
N ILE A 78 12.99 -2.98 -10.45
CA ILE A 78 13.31 -1.59 -10.07
C ILE A 78 12.32 -0.62 -10.76
N VAL A 79 12.11 -0.76 -12.07
CA VAL A 79 11.14 0.06 -12.81
C VAL A 79 9.73 -0.11 -12.25
N ALA A 80 9.30 -1.34 -11.99
CA ALA A 80 8.01 -1.59 -11.35
C ALA A 80 7.92 -0.96 -9.96
N GLY A 81 9.03 -0.96 -9.21
CA GLY A 81 9.13 -0.38 -7.88
C GLY A 81 8.98 1.14 -7.85
N THR A 82 9.21 1.85 -8.97
CA THR A 82 8.93 3.29 -9.04
C THR A 82 7.47 3.61 -8.74
N SER A 83 6.54 2.68 -9.04
CA SER A 83 5.13 2.82 -8.71
C SER A 83 4.87 2.99 -7.20
N LEU A 84 5.67 2.34 -6.34
CA LEU A 84 5.61 2.52 -4.89
C LEU A 84 5.95 3.96 -4.48
N GLY A 85 7.06 4.47 -4.98
CA GLY A 85 7.49 5.85 -4.71
C GLY A 85 6.51 6.87 -5.27
N LEU A 86 6.04 6.67 -6.51
CA LEU A 86 5.04 7.54 -7.14
C LEU A 86 3.73 7.55 -6.37
N THR A 87 3.27 6.41 -5.83
CA THR A 87 2.09 6.36 -4.98
C THR A 87 2.23 7.28 -3.78
N SER A 88 3.37 7.21 -3.08
CA SER A 88 3.65 8.09 -1.93
C SER A 88 3.66 9.56 -2.35
N ILE A 89 4.34 9.89 -3.45
CA ILE A 89 4.47 11.28 -3.93
C ILE A 89 3.10 11.85 -4.32
N PHE A 90 2.32 11.12 -5.11
CA PHE A 90 1.00 11.58 -5.56
C PHE A 90 0.01 11.69 -4.39
N TYR A 91 0.04 10.73 -3.46
CA TYR A 91 -0.75 10.80 -2.25
C TYR A 91 -0.40 12.03 -1.40
N TYR A 92 0.89 12.31 -1.21
CA TYR A 92 1.33 13.49 -0.46
C TYR A 92 0.95 14.81 -1.15
N LYS A 93 1.06 14.88 -2.49
CA LYS A 93 0.56 16.04 -3.25
C LYS A 93 -0.97 16.21 -3.14
N ALA A 94 -1.70 15.11 -3.09
CA ALA A 94 -3.14 15.15 -2.87
C ALA A 94 -3.48 15.75 -1.50
N VAL A 95 -2.89 15.22 -0.41
CA VAL A 95 -3.20 15.66 0.96
C VAL A 95 -2.75 17.09 1.28
N GLN A 96 -1.89 17.70 0.46
CA GLN A 96 -1.57 19.11 0.55
C GLN A 96 -2.70 20.03 0.02
N ARG A 97 -3.64 19.49 -0.77
CA ARG A 97 -4.70 20.24 -1.45
C ARG A 97 -6.09 19.84 -1.02
N ILE A 98 -6.30 18.60 -0.64
CA ILE A 98 -7.58 18.04 -0.22
C ILE A 98 -7.45 17.38 1.15
N PRO A 99 -8.56 17.28 1.91
CA PRO A 99 -8.55 16.60 3.19
C PRO A 99 -8.02 15.15 3.09
N VAL A 100 -7.27 14.71 4.10
CA VAL A 100 -6.68 13.35 4.14
C VAL A 100 -7.74 12.27 3.97
N SER A 101 -8.93 12.44 4.54
CA SER A 101 -10.06 11.52 4.39
C SER A 101 -10.48 11.36 2.93
N VAL A 102 -10.54 12.46 2.16
CA VAL A 102 -10.85 12.42 0.73
C VAL A 102 -9.73 11.75 -0.05
N ALA A 103 -8.47 12.05 0.27
CA ALA A 103 -7.32 11.44 -0.38
C ALA A 103 -7.29 9.91 -0.17
N ILE A 104 -7.68 9.42 1.03
CA ILE A 104 -7.80 7.97 1.31
C ILE A 104 -8.93 7.36 0.47
N VAL A 105 -10.09 8.02 0.37
CA VAL A 105 -11.19 7.55 -0.49
C VAL A 105 -10.74 7.44 -1.94
N LEU A 106 -9.96 8.41 -2.43
CA LEU A 106 -9.41 8.37 -3.78
C LEU A 106 -8.37 7.24 -3.93
N LEU A 107 -7.48 7.05 -2.97
CA LEU A 107 -6.51 5.95 -2.99
C LEU A 107 -7.22 4.58 -3.06
N MET A 108 -8.35 4.43 -2.36
CA MET A 108 -9.14 3.18 -2.37
C MET A 108 -9.88 2.92 -3.69
N GLN A 109 -9.84 3.85 -4.65
CA GLN A 109 -10.27 3.55 -6.02
C GLN A 109 -9.43 2.41 -6.63
N THR A 110 -8.24 2.12 -6.08
CA THR A 110 -7.45 0.93 -6.43
C THR A 110 -8.24 -0.38 -6.35
N VAL A 111 -9.29 -0.47 -5.52
CA VAL A 111 -10.07 -1.69 -5.32
C VAL A 111 -10.80 -2.07 -6.61
N TRP A 112 -11.55 -1.15 -7.22
CA TRP A 112 -12.23 -1.43 -8.49
C TRP A 112 -11.27 -1.45 -9.67
N MET A 113 -10.23 -0.60 -9.66
CA MET A 113 -9.17 -0.61 -10.67
C MET A 113 -8.48 -1.98 -10.71
N GLY A 114 -8.19 -2.57 -9.54
CA GLY A 114 -7.60 -3.90 -9.42
C GLY A 114 -8.51 -5.01 -9.96
N VAL A 115 -9.82 -4.92 -9.70
CA VAL A 115 -10.81 -5.88 -10.25
C VAL A 115 -10.94 -5.73 -11.78
N ILE A 116 -10.97 -4.52 -12.30
CA ILE A 116 -11.01 -4.28 -13.76
C ILE A 116 -9.75 -4.81 -14.42
N LEU A 117 -8.58 -4.49 -13.88
CA LEU A 117 -7.31 -4.94 -14.45
C LEU A 117 -7.22 -6.48 -14.46
N GLU A 118 -7.65 -7.15 -13.38
CA GLU A 118 -7.75 -8.62 -13.35
C GLU A 118 -8.69 -9.15 -14.43
N THR A 119 -9.84 -8.49 -14.63
CA THR A 119 -10.84 -8.85 -15.66
C THR A 119 -10.24 -8.77 -17.06
N ILE A 120 -9.53 -7.68 -17.35
CA ILE A 120 -8.86 -7.46 -18.65
C ILE A 120 -7.79 -8.54 -18.88
N LEU A 121 -6.94 -8.80 -17.88
CA LEU A 121 -5.84 -9.76 -18.00
C LEU A 121 -6.32 -11.20 -18.18
N HIS A 122 -7.37 -11.60 -17.48
CA HIS A 122 -7.85 -12.97 -17.53
C HIS A 122 -9.04 -13.16 -18.49
N ARG A 123 -9.52 -12.07 -19.11
CA ARG A 123 -10.70 -12.07 -20.02
C ARG A 123 -11.93 -12.77 -19.41
N ARG A 124 -12.15 -12.61 -18.11
CA ARG A 124 -13.28 -13.21 -17.38
C ARG A 124 -13.97 -12.14 -16.55
N ALA A 125 -15.30 -12.03 -16.72
CA ALA A 125 -16.10 -11.09 -15.95
C ALA A 125 -16.01 -11.38 -14.44
N PRO A 126 -15.99 -10.34 -13.60
CA PRO A 126 -16.00 -10.51 -12.16
C PRO A 126 -17.35 -11.06 -11.72
N GLY A 127 -17.34 -12.04 -10.82
CA GLY A 127 -18.58 -12.56 -10.24
C GLY A 127 -19.29 -11.50 -9.37
N LEU A 128 -20.63 -11.64 -9.24
CA LEU A 128 -21.45 -10.70 -8.48
C LEU A 128 -20.95 -10.42 -7.06
N ARG A 129 -20.46 -11.44 -6.36
CA ARG A 129 -19.87 -11.29 -5.01
C ARG A 129 -18.68 -10.33 -4.99
N LYS A 130 -17.84 -10.36 -6.03
CA LYS A 130 -16.69 -9.46 -6.15
C LYS A 130 -17.14 -8.02 -6.39
N LEU A 131 -18.14 -7.82 -7.24
CA LEU A 131 -18.73 -6.51 -7.49
C LEU A 131 -19.38 -5.92 -6.22
N LEU A 132 -20.19 -6.72 -5.52
CA LEU A 132 -20.80 -6.31 -4.25
C LEU A 132 -19.74 -5.95 -3.21
N SER A 133 -18.66 -6.73 -3.11
CA SER A 133 -17.55 -6.39 -2.20
C SER A 133 -16.89 -5.06 -2.55
N VAL A 134 -16.70 -4.75 -3.83
CA VAL A 134 -16.16 -3.44 -4.27
C VAL A 134 -17.07 -2.31 -3.83
N VAL A 135 -18.38 -2.43 -4.06
CA VAL A 135 -19.36 -1.39 -3.65
C VAL A 135 -19.36 -1.20 -2.14
N LEU A 136 -19.42 -2.30 -1.38
CA LEU A 136 -19.38 -2.25 0.08
C LEU A 136 -18.09 -1.62 0.63
N ILE A 137 -16.93 -1.90 0.00
CA ILE A 137 -15.65 -1.30 0.42
C ILE A 137 -15.64 0.18 0.12
N LEU A 138 -16.07 0.63 -1.05
CA LEU A 138 -16.08 2.04 -1.39
C LEU A 138 -17.05 2.83 -0.48
N ALA A 139 -18.25 2.30 -0.25
CA ALA A 139 -19.20 2.89 0.68
C ALA A 139 -18.65 2.88 2.12
N GLY A 140 -18.11 1.76 2.57
CA GLY A 140 -17.49 1.62 3.89
C GLY A 140 -16.29 2.57 4.07
N THR A 141 -15.48 2.76 3.03
CA THR A 141 -14.36 3.71 3.05
C THR A 141 -14.84 5.14 3.23
N ALA A 142 -15.87 5.56 2.48
CA ALA A 142 -16.45 6.89 2.62
C ALA A 142 -17.00 7.15 4.02
N LEU A 143 -17.64 6.16 4.65
CA LEU A 143 -18.11 6.26 6.02
C LEU A 143 -16.97 6.24 7.04
N ALA A 144 -16.01 5.31 6.90
CA ALA A 144 -14.89 5.14 7.84
C ALA A 144 -13.96 6.36 7.86
N THR A 145 -13.82 7.05 6.74
CA THR A 145 -13.01 8.28 6.64
C THR A 145 -13.77 9.55 7.03
N ASN A 146 -15.07 9.44 7.36
CA ASN A 146 -15.91 10.59 7.75
C ASN A 146 -15.97 11.70 6.70
N VAL A 147 -15.83 11.35 5.40
CA VAL A 147 -15.70 12.29 4.30
C VAL A 147 -16.91 13.27 4.20
N PHE A 148 -18.09 12.80 4.58
CA PHE A 148 -19.34 13.59 4.51
C PHE A 148 -19.43 14.71 5.55
N LYS A 149 -18.62 14.69 6.61
CA LYS A 149 -18.60 15.75 7.62
C LYS A 149 -17.68 16.92 7.28
N GLN A 150 -16.89 16.78 6.22
CA GLN A 150 -15.95 17.80 5.81
C GLN A 150 -16.57 18.65 4.70
N SER A 151 -16.83 19.93 5.00
CA SER A 151 -17.11 20.91 3.97
C SER A 151 -15.81 21.31 3.27
N PHE A 152 -15.61 20.86 2.05
CA PHE A 152 -14.46 21.25 1.24
C PHE A 152 -14.91 21.68 -0.16
N ARG A 153 -14.20 22.64 -0.72
CA ARG A 153 -14.33 22.93 -2.15
C ARG A 153 -13.55 21.89 -2.92
N ILE A 154 -14.11 21.41 -4.03
CA ILE A 154 -13.43 20.43 -4.88
C ILE A 154 -12.21 21.11 -5.51
N ASP A 155 -11.02 20.71 -5.08
CA ASP A 155 -9.77 21.03 -5.78
C ASP A 155 -9.48 19.93 -6.79
N TRP A 156 -9.74 20.20 -8.06
CA TRP A 156 -9.56 19.24 -9.15
C TRP A 156 -8.12 18.77 -9.32
N ILE A 157 -7.14 19.60 -8.96
CA ILE A 157 -5.72 19.22 -9.00
C ILE A 157 -5.42 18.21 -7.89
N GLY A 158 -5.91 18.48 -6.67
CA GLY A 158 -5.80 17.54 -5.55
C GLY A 158 -6.52 16.22 -5.81
N PHE A 159 -7.70 16.28 -6.44
CA PHE A 159 -8.44 15.09 -6.90
C PHE A 159 -7.63 14.30 -7.93
N GLY A 160 -7.06 14.97 -8.94
CA GLY A 160 -6.20 14.34 -9.95
C GLY A 160 -5.00 13.62 -9.32
N TRP A 161 -4.32 14.25 -8.36
CA TRP A 161 -3.21 13.60 -7.64
C TRP A 161 -3.67 12.37 -6.86
N GLY A 162 -4.84 12.41 -6.21
CA GLY A 162 -5.41 11.26 -5.51
C GLY A 162 -5.71 10.08 -6.44
N MET A 163 -6.28 10.36 -7.62
CA MET A 163 -6.53 9.33 -8.64
C MET A 163 -5.23 8.76 -9.21
N MET A 164 -4.19 9.58 -9.43
CA MET A 164 -2.87 9.12 -9.84
C MET A 164 -2.22 8.23 -8.77
N ALA A 165 -2.42 8.54 -7.48
CA ALA A 165 -1.99 7.68 -6.39
C ALA A 165 -2.67 6.31 -6.45
N ALA A 166 -3.99 6.25 -6.68
CA ALA A 166 -4.72 4.99 -6.84
C ALA A 166 -4.22 4.17 -8.03
N LEU A 167 -3.95 4.83 -9.16
CA LEU A 167 -3.45 4.18 -10.36
C LEU A 167 -2.05 3.56 -10.13
N THR A 168 -1.14 4.31 -9.52
CA THR A 168 0.21 3.82 -9.21
C THR A 168 0.19 2.75 -8.13
N TYR A 169 -0.71 2.83 -7.14
CA TYR A 169 -0.91 1.78 -6.16
C TYR A 169 -1.46 0.49 -6.81
N THR A 170 -2.37 0.61 -7.77
CA THR A 170 -2.84 -0.51 -8.58
C THR A 170 -1.69 -1.17 -9.38
N ALA A 171 -0.81 -0.36 -9.96
CA ALA A 171 0.40 -0.85 -10.64
C ALA A 171 1.35 -1.58 -9.67
N THR A 172 1.49 -1.09 -8.44
CA THR A 172 2.25 -1.78 -7.39
C THR A 172 1.66 -3.14 -7.03
N MET A 173 0.34 -3.23 -6.88
CA MET A 173 -0.35 -4.50 -6.62
C MET A 173 -0.19 -5.46 -7.79
N TYR A 174 -0.32 -4.99 -9.03
CA TYR A 174 -0.08 -5.77 -10.23
C TYR A 174 1.35 -6.33 -10.25
N SER A 175 2.34 -5.48 -10.00
CA SER A 175 3.75 -5.86 -9.97
C SER A 175 4.04 -6.91 -8.90
N SER A 176 3.47 -6.73 -7.71
CA SER A 176 3.58 -7.69 -6.61
C SER A 176 2.92 -9.04 -6.93
N ASN A 177 1.87 -9.04 -7.77
CA ASN A 177 1.15 -10.25 -8.15
C ASN A 177 1.82 -11.02 -9.30
N ASN A 178 2.38 -10.33 -10.29
CA ASN A 178 2.70 -10.93 -11.59
C ASN A 178 4.19 -10.89 -11.97
N LEU A 179 4.98 -9.93 -11.43
CA LEU A 179 6.35 -9.75 -11.94
C LEU A 179 7.36 -10.64 -11.25
N GLU A 180 8.20 -11.28 -12.06
CA GLU A 180 9.40 -12.02 -11.65
C GLU A 180 9.15 -12.97 -10.46
N LEU A 181 8.11 -13.81 -10.57
CA LEU A 181 7.67 -14.74 -9.52
C LEU A 181 8.73 -15.80 -9.18
N GLY A 182 9.71 -16.02 -10.05
CA GLY A 182 10.86 -16.88 -9.79
C GLY A 182 11.82 -16.33 -8.74
N PHE A 183 11.82 -15.00 -8.50
CA PHE A 183 12.60 -14.43 -7.42
C PHE A 183 11.94 -14.66 -6.06
N PRO A 184 12.73 -14.93 -5.00
CA PRO A 184 12.20 -14.95 -3.64
C PRO A 184 11.52 -13.62 -3.29
N PRO A 185 10.39 -13.64 -2.55
CA PRO A 185 9.65 -12.42 -2.18
C PRO A 185 10.54 -11.31 -1.59
N LEU A 186 11.51 -11.68 -0.76
CA LEU A 186 12.43 -10.73 -0.14
C LEU A 186 13.27 -9.96 -1.17
N ARG A 187 13.80 -10.65 -2.20
CA ARG A 187 14.57 -10.00 -3.29
C ARG A 187 13.67 -9.15 -4.18
N ARG A 188 12.44 -9.61 -4.46
CA ARG A 188 11.45 -8.83 -5.21
C ARG A 188 11.15 -7.52 -4.49
N SER A 189 10.87 -7.59 -3.18
CA SER A 189 10.64 -6.40 -2.36
C SER A 189 11.85 -5.46 -2.31
N LEU A 190 13.07 -6.01 -2.17
CA LEU A 190 14.29 -5.22 -2.16
C LEU A 190 14.45 -4.38 -3.44
N TYR A 191 14.32 -5.01 -4.63
CA TYR A 191 14.46 -4.29 -5.90
C TYR A 191 13.30 -3.32 -6.17
N MET A 192 12.09 -3.64 -5.74
CA MET A 192 10.96 -2.72 -5.84
C MET A 192 11.13 -1.51 -4.91
N ILE A 193 11.62 -1.70 -3.68
CA ILE A 193 11.91 -0.57 -2.78
C ILE A 193 13.07 0.27 -3.30
N LEU A 194 14.08 -0.33 -3.92
CA LEU A 194 15.15 0.42 -4.59
C LEU A 194 14.57 1.34 -5.67
N GLY A 195 13.64 0.85 -6.50
CA GLY A 195 12.95 1.66 -7.50
C GLY A 195 12.16 2.82 -6.87
N GLY A 196 11.44 2.56 -5.78
CA GLY A 196 10.75 3.60 -5.01
C GLY A 196 11.71 4.63 -4.41
N LEU A 197 12.85 4.19 -3.86
CA LEU A 197 13.88 5.07 -3.33
C LEU A 197 14.46 5.98 -4.41
N ILE A 198 14.78 5.42 -5.58
CA ILE A 198 15.34 6.19 -6.71
C ILE A 198 14.37 7.33 -7.10
N ILE A 199 13.08 7.03 -7.32
CA ILE A 199 12.14 8.07 -7.75
C ILE A 199 11.89 9.12 -6.66
N ILE A 200 11.85 8.73 -5.39
CA ILE A 200 11.73 9.65 -4.27
C ILE A 200 12.97 10.54 -4.14
N ALA A 201 14.16 9.96 -4.24
CA ALA A 201 15.41 10.72 -4.21
C ALA A 201 15.50 11.72 -5.37
N LEU A 202 15.09 11.33 -6.56
CA LEU A 202 15.06 12.21 -7.74
C LEU A 202 14.08 13.38 -7.56
N ILE A 203 12.91 13.15 -6.99
CA ILE A 203 11.89 14.23 -6.83
C ILE A 203 12.21 15.13 -5.65
N PHE A 204 12.73 14.59 -4.56
CA PHE A 204 13.04 15.36 -3.34
C PHE A 204 14.53 15.74 -3.20
N HIS A 205 15.37 15.60 -4.26
CA HIS A 205 16.79 15.95 -4.20
C HIS A 205 17.03 17.39 -3.73
N SER A 206 16.23 18.34 -4.22
CA SER A 206 16.31 19.75 -3.85
C SER A 206 15.88 20.04 -2.40
N SER A 207 15.16 19.12 -1.77
CA SER A 207 14.75 19.23 -0.38
C SER A 207 15.85 18.82 0.59
N ILE A 208 16.92 18.18 0.11
CA ILE A 208 18.12 17.87 0.90
C ILE A 208 19.01 19.11 0.93
N ASN A 209 18.68 20.04 1.80
CA ASN A 209 19.36 21.30 1.98
C ASN A 209 19.72 21.46 3.49
N PRO A 210 20.42 22.53 3.92
CA PRO A 210 20.82 22.72 5.34
C PRO A 210 19.66 22.71 6.36
N ARG A 211 18.40 22.85 5.91
CA ARG A 211 17.21 22.78 6.76
C ARG A 211 16.66 21.35 6.91
N PHE A 212 17.21 20.38 6.17
CA PHE A 212 16.78 18.98 6.24
C PHE A 212 17.15 18.39 7.60
N SER A 213 16.14 17.93 8.35
CA SER A 213 16.37 17.36 9.68
C SER A 213 16.68 15.86 9.60
N PHE A 214 17.95 15.50 9.71
CA PHE A 214 18.35 14.09 9.81
C PHE A 214 17.85 13.39 11.10
N GLY A 215 17.34 14.13 12.07
CA GLY A 215 16.70 13.59 13.27
C GLY A 215 15.50 12.67 12.97
N ILE A 216 14.87 12.81 11.77
CA ILE A 216 13.80 11.93 11.32
C ILE A 216 14.23 10.46 11.28
N PHE A 217 15.48 10.16 10.89
CA PHE A 217 16.01 8.80 10.78
C PHE A 217 16.02 8.07 12.13
N GLN A 218 16.33 8.77 13.21
CA GLN A 218 16.41 8.20 14.56
C GLN A 218 15.04 8.11 15.24
N ARG A 219 14.16 9.12 15.03
CA ARG A 219 12.87 9.21 15.71
C ARG A 219 11.79 8.36 15.02
N TRP A 220 11.45 8.72 13.81
CA TRP A 220 10.30 8.13 13.10
C TRP A 220 10.69 7.18 11.95
N GLY A 221 11.87 7.39 11.36
CA GLY A 221 12.30 6.69 10.16
C GLY A 221 12.30 5.16 10.32
N LEU A 222 12.66 4.63 11.49
CA LEU A 222 12.61 3.19 11.76
C LEU A 222 11.17 2.64 11.73
N LEU A 223 10.24 3.33 12.40
CA LEU A 223 8.82 2.91 12.39
C LEU A 223 8.21 3.06 11.00
N LEU A 224 8.47 4.19 10.34
CA LEU A 224 7.99 4.45 8.98
C LEU A 224 8.53 3.43 7.98
N SER A 225 9.81 3.06 8.09
CA SER A 225 10.40 2.06 7.22
C SER A 225 9.88 0.66 7.51
N LEU A 226 9.74 0.27 8.75
CA LEU A 226 9.24 -1.04 9.13
C LEU A 226 7.81 -1.25 8.64
N PHE A 227 6.90 -0.32 8.97
CA PHE A 227 5.48 -0.44 8.68
C PHE A 227 5.10 0.00 7.26
N GLY A 228 5.93 0.78 6.57
CA GLY A 228 5.62 1.29 5.24
C GLY A 228 6.43 0.66 4.09
N THR A 229 7.67 0.26 4.31
CA THR A 229 8.56 -0.16 3.21
C THR A 229 9.22 -1.53 3.40
N ILE A 230 9.19 -2.11 4.59
CA ILE A 230 9.72 -3.45 4.85
C ILE A 230 8.58 -4.47 4.87
N LEU A 231 7.67 -4.36 5.84
CA LEU A 231 6.60 -5.34 6.03
C LEU A 231 5.62 -5.40 4.85
N PRO A 232 5.01 -4.29 4.37
CA PRO A 232 3.97 -4.36 3.36
C PRO A 232 4.48 -4.94 2.03
N PRO A 233 5.59 -4.46 1.41
CA PRO A 233 6.07 -5.03 0.17
C PRO A 233 6.45 -6.50 0.30
N LEU A 234 7.03 -6.91 1.44
CA LEU A 234 7.39 -8.30 1.70
C LEU A 234 6.16 -9.20 1.81
N LEU A 235 5.11 -8.72 2.46
CA LEU A 235 3.87 -9.45 2.64
C LEU A 235 3.03 -9.47 1.35
N PHE A 236 2.99 -8.35 0.60
CA PHE A 236 2.31 -8.28 -0.69
C PHE A 236 2.98 -9.17 -1.74
N THR A 237 4.30 -9.14 -1.86
CA THR A 237 5.02 -10.02 -2.81
C THR A 237 4.87 -11.51 -2.49
N ARG A 238 4.53 -11.86 -1.24
CA ARG A 238 4.19 -13.24 -0.84
C ARG A 238 2.71 -13.56 -1.04
N GLY A 239 1.83 -12.64 -0.69
CA GLY A 239 0.39 -12.86 -0.61
C GLY A 239 -0.32 -12.68 -1.94
N MET A 240 -0.01 -11.63 -2.69
CA MET A 240 -0.70 -11.28 -3.94
C MET A 240 -0.68 -12.43 -4.97
N PRO A 241 0.44 -13.12 -5.23
CA PRO A 241 0.44 -14.24 -6.18
C PRO A 241 -0.45 -15.42 -5.76
N LEU A 242 -0.80 -15.51 -4.49
CA LEU A 242 -1.65 -16.59 -3.95
C LEU A 242 -3.14 -16.23 -3.97
N THR A 243 -3.47 -14.94 -3.91
CA THR A 243 -4.86 -14.44 -3.91
C THR A 243 -5.35 -14.08 -5.30
N GLY A 244 -4.46 -13.61 -6.16
CA GLY A 244 -4.80 -12.88 -7.37
C GLY A 244 -5.07 -11.41 -7.09
N MET A 245 -5.04 -10.60 -8.15
CA MET A 245 -5.03 -9.14 -8.04
C MET A 245 -6.33 -8.57 -7.45
N GLY A 246 -7.48 -8.96 -7.99
CA GLY A 246 -8.76 -8.39 -7.57
C GLY A 246 -9.12 -8.77 -6.13
N LEU A 247 -8.92 -10.03 -5.71
CA LEU A 247 -9.13 -10.41 -4.31
C LEU A 247 -8.09 -9.74 -3.41
N GLY A 248 -6.85 -9.63 -3.86
CA GLY A 248 -5.78 -8.95 -3.11
C GLY A 248 -6.11 -7.49 -2.87
N ALA A 249 -6.60 -6.75 -3.88
CA ALA A 249 -7.04 -5.36 -3.75
C ALA A 249 -8.21 -5.20 -2.77
N ILE A 250 -9.18 -6.12 -2.80
CA ILE A 250 -10.29 -6.14 -1.84
C ILE A 250 -9.77 -6.33 -0.40
N ILE A 251 -8.85 -7.28 -0.19
CA ILE A 251 -8.29 -7.54 1.13
C ILE A 251 -7.42 -6.38 1.61
N ALA A 252 -6.72 -5.70 0.70
CA ALA A 252 -5.90 -4.55 1.04
C ALA A 252 -6.70 -3.39 1.65
N SER A 253 -8.02 -3.32 1.43
CA SER A 253 -8.88 -2.33 2.10
C SER A 253 -8.94 -2.46 3.63
N THR A 254 -8.42 -3.55 4.21
CA THR A 254 -8.21 -3.67 5.67
C THR A 254 -7.27 -2.62 6.24
N GLU A 255 -6.51 -1.95 5.40
CA GLU A 255 -5.70 -0.78 5.74
C GLU A 255 -6.53 0.30 6.47
N ILE A 256 -7.76 0.55 6.01
CA ILE A 256 -8.61 1.63 6.55
C ILE A 256 -9.11 1.33 7.96
N PRO A 257 -9.75 0.19 8.26
CA PRO A 257 -10.10 -0.17 9.62
C PRO A 257 -8.93 -0.05 10.59
N VAL A 258 -7.76 -0.56 10.19
CA VAL A 258 -6.57 -0.50 11.05
C VAL A 258 -6.08 0.94 11.23
N SER A 259 -6.07 1.75 10.17
CA SER A 259 -5.68 3.16 10.25
C SER A 259 -6.55 3.94 11.23
N VAL A 260 -7.89 3.76 11.16
CA VAL A 260 -8.83 4.45 12.06
C VAL A 260 -8.65 3.97 13.51
N LEU A 261 -8.52 2.67 13.73
CA LEU A 261 -8.34 2.10 15.08
C LEU A 261 -7.02 2.55 15.70
N VAL A 262 -5.93 2.52 14.95
CA VAL A 262 -4.60 2.94 15.45
C VAL A 262 -4.57 4.44 15.71
N ALA A 263 -5.21 5.27 14.88
CA ALA A 263 -5.35 6.69 15.14
C ALA A 263 -6.17 6.96 16.41
N ASN A 264 -7.22 6.20 16.66
CA ASN A 264 -7.99 6.30 17.91
C ASN A 264 -7.13 5.99 19.14
N VAL A 265 -6.35 4.89 19.08
CA VAL A 265 -5.54 4.46 20.23
C VAL A 265 -4.36 5.40 20.48
N LEU A 266 -3.60 5.75 19.43
CA LEU A 266 -2.36 6.51 19.58
C LEU A 266 -2.57 8.03 19.60
N LEU A 267 -3.53 8.53 18.82
CA LEU A 267 -3.80 9.96 18.73
C LEU A 267 -5.01 10.40 19.58
N LYS A 268 -5.69 9.42 20.22
CA LYS A 268 -6.92 9.63 21.01
C LYS A 268 -8.04 10.31 20.21
N GLU A 269 -8.10 10.05 18.91
CA GLU A 269 -9.14 10.59 18.03
C GLU A 269 -10.44 9.78 18.22
N PRO A 270 -11.57 10.40 18.60
CA PRO A 270 -12.81 9.66 18.82
C PRO A 270 -13.35 9.08 17.51
N ILE A 271 -13.78 7.83 17.53
CA ILE A 271 -14.42 7.18 16.39
C ILE A 271 -15.92 7.43 16.45
N SER A 272 -16.48 8.04 15.41
CA SER A 272 -17.91 8.27 15.30
C SER A 272 -18.68 6.98 14.95
N ILE A 273 -20.00 6.93 15.22
CA ILE A 273 -20.86 5.80 14.85
C ILE A 273 -20.77 5.50 13.33
N LEU A 274 -20.75 6.54 12.50
CA LEU A 274 -20.60 6.37 11.05
C LEU A 274 -19.28 5.69 10.66
N GLN A 275 -18.20 6.02 11.34
CA GLN A 275 -16.90 5.38 11.10
C GLN A 275 -16.93 3.90 11.54
N TRP A 276 -17.59 3.57 12.65
CA TRP A 276 -17.78 2.17 13.06
C TRP A 276 -18.59 1.39 12.02
N MET A 277 -19.66 1.97 11.48
CA MET A 277 -20.43 1.36 10.39
C MET A 277 -19.57 1.14 9.14
N GLY A 278 -18.74 2.11 8.78
CA GLY A 278 -17.80 1.99 7.65
C GLY A 278 -16.77 0.88 7.85
N ILE A 279 -16.17 0.79 9.03
CA ILE A 279 -15.25 -0.29 9.41
C ILE A 279 -15.95 -1.66 9.28
N LEU A 280 -17.16 -1.79 9.81
CA LEU A 280 -17.93 -3.03 9.75
C LEU A 280 -18.22 -3.43 8.29
N LEU A 281 -18.65 -2.50 7.44
CA LEU A 281 -18.90 -2.77 6.02
C LEU A 281 -17.65 -3.30 5.30
N ILE A 282 -16.49 -2.69 5.54
CA ILE A 282 -15.22 -3.14 4.94
C ILE A 282 -14.89 -4.56 5.42
N LEU A 283 -14.98 -4.82 6.71
CA LEU A 283 -14.68 -6.14 7.27
C LEU A 283 -15.65 -7.21 6.75
N VAL A 284 -16.94 -6.91 6.68
CA VAL A 284 -17.94 -7.82 6.09
C VAL A 284 -17.64 -8.11 4.64
N ALA A 285 -17.29 -7.12 3.82
CA ALA A 285 -16.93 -7.31 2.43
C ALA A 285 -15.70 -8.23 2.27
N VAL A 286 -14.65 -7.99 3.06
CA VAL A 286 -13.41 -8.79 3.04
C VAL A 286 -13.67 -10.23 3.50
N VAL A 287 -14.46 -10.43 4.55
CA VAL A 287 -14.79 -11.78 5.05
C VAL A 287 -15.67 -12.53 4.07
N SER A 288 -16.73 -11.89 3.53
CA SER A 288 -17.70 -12.50 2.62
C SER A 288 -17.04 -13.08 1.36
N ILE A 289 -16.07 -12.36 0.78
CA ILE A 289 -15.39 -12.82 -0.41
C ILE A 289 -14.42 -13.98 -0.12
N ASN A 290 -13.84 -14.04 1.08
CA ASN A 290 -12.96 -15.13 1.50
C ASN A 290 -13.74 -16.42 1.83
N VAL A 291 -14.88 -16.32 2.53
CA VAL A 291 -15.72 -17.45 2.89
C VAL A 291 -16.40 -18.05 1.65
N GLY A 292 -16.87 -17.20 0.73
CA GLY A 292 -17.52 -17.68 -0.51
C GLY A 292 -16.62 -18.54 -1.41
N LYS A 293 -15.30 -18.42 -1.32
CA LYS A 293 -14.34 -19.33 -1.99
C LYS A 293 -14.13 -20.65 -1.25
N ARG A 294 -14.62 -20.79 -0.02
CA ARG A 294 -14.58 -22.05 0.73
C ARG A 294 -15.76 -22.98 0.39
N LEU A 295 -16.87 -22.43 -0.10
CA LEU A 295 -18.14 -23.14 -0.33
C LEU A 295 -18.38 -23.49 -1.80
N GLY A 296 -17.59 -23.03 -2.74
CA GLY A 296 -17.56 -23.37 -4.16
C GLY A 296 -16.16 -23.88 -4.55
#